data_4711155ea81325c679b9f3a3176556e4
#
_entry.id   4711155ea81325c679b9f3a3176556e4
#
_cell.length_a   1.000
_cell.length_b   1.000
_cell.length_c   1.000
_cell.angle_alpha   90.00
_cell.angle_beta   90.00
_cell.angle_gamma   90.00
#
_symmetry.space_group_name_H-M   'P 1'
#
loop_
_entity.id
_entity.type
_entity.pdbx_description
1 polymer ?
#
loop_
_entity_poly.entity_id
_entity_poly.type
_entity_poly.pdbx_seq_one_letter_code
_entity_poly.pdbx_strand_id
1 'polypeptide(L)'
;RETAPLKASSSRFQKENGQPMKFFDAVVGGLSVGTPGVPALLFEAHKKWGLVNWNELFDNGILLSENGFSVSKKLSESIKRDEQRLHSFKQTKDYFFPNGLALAHQDIKKNEPYASTLKLISNSGIEEFYEGEIAEDILNTLKKSNSAKQLLGEKDFKNYKIIERPPVCIKYKVYDVCGMGPPSSGGIAVAQILGILEKFDLKSLGYSNPETWQIIGDAT
;
A
#
# COMPACT_ATOMS: atom_id res chain seq x y z
N ARG A 1 -0.82 -8.07 -4.64
CA ARG A 1 -1.98 -7.24 -4.31
C ARG A 1 -2.80 -7.88 -3.20
N GLU A 2 -3.38 -7.07 -2.31
CA GLU A 2 -4.31 -7.54 -1.27
C GLU A 2 -5.54 -8.24 -1.88
N THR A 3 -6.13 -9.14 -1.12
CA THR A 3 -7.40 -9.78 -1.47
C THR A 3 -8.50 -9.38 -0.48
N ALA A 4 -9.73 -9.30 -0.97
CA ALA A 4 -10.88 -9.09 -0.09
C ALA A 4 -11.07 -10.29 0.84
N PRO A 5 -11.55 -10.07 2.08
CA PRO A 5 -11.90 -11.17 2.97
C PRO A 5 -12.96 -12.10 2.33
N LEU A 6 -12.85 -13.40 2.58
CA LEU A 6 -13.80 -14.42 2.08
C LEU A 6 -15.25 -14.11 2.46
N LYS A 7 -15.46 -13.43 3.59
CA LYS A 7 -16.79 -13.02 4.07
C LYS A 7 -17.26 -11.66 3.53
N ALA A 8 -16.48 -11.02 2.62
CA ALA A 8 -16.88 -9.74 2.06
C ALA A 8 -18.13 -9.88 1.18
N SER A 9 -19.04 -8.91 1.29
CA SER A 9 -20.26 -8.82 0.49
C SER A 9 -20.36 -7.47 -0.20
N SER A 10 -21.24 -7.34 -1.18
CA SER A 10 -21.53 -6.07 -1.87
C SER A 10 -22.11 -5.01 -0.93
N SER A 11 -22.71 -5.39 0.19
CA SER A 11 -23.25 -4.49 1.21
C SER A 11 -22.23 -4.07 2.27
N ARG A 12 -20.94 -4.48 2.16
CA ARG A 12 -19.91 -4.24 3.18
C ARG A 12 -19.81 -2.77 3.60
N PHE A 13 -19.89 -1.85 2.65
CA PHE A 13 -19.75 -0.41 2.86
C PHE A 13 -21.10 0.34 2.81
N GLN A 14 -22.19 -0.37 3.10
CA GLN A 14 -23.51 0.22 3.22
C GLN A 14 -23.92 0.33 4.68
N LYS A 15 -24.71 1.38 4.98
CA LYS A 15 -25.42 1.55 6.23
C LYS A 15 -26.60 0.56 6.28
N GLU A 16 -27.24 0.41 7.44
CA GLU A 16 -28.41 -0.45 7.64
C GLU A 16 -29.58 -0.11 6.69
N ASN A 17 -29.71 1.15 6.32
CA ASN A 17 -30.72 1.62 5.37
C ASN A 17 -30.33 1.45 3.89
N GLY A 18 -29.24 0.73 3.60
CA GLY A 18 -28.75 0.48 2.24
C GLY A 18 -27.97 1.64 1.59
N GLN A 19 -27.92 2.80 2.23
CA GLN A 19 -27.14 3.94 1.72
C GLN A 19 -25.63 3.72 1.88
N PRO A 20 -24.78 4.26 0.98
CA PRO A 20 -23.34 4.19 1.12
C PRO A 20 -22.86 4.82 2.42
N MET A 21 -21.84 4.25 3.04
CA MET A 21 -21.11 4.88 4.14
C MET A 21 -20.37 6.10 3.63
N LYS A 22 -20.13 7.09 4.50
CA LYS A 22 -19.18 8.16 4.18
C LYS A 22 -17.78 7.55 4.01
N PHE A 23 -16.97 8.13 3.13
CA PHE A 23 -15.67 7.59 2.77
C PHE A 23 -14.79 7.27 3.99
N PHE A 24 -14.61 8.21 4.91
CA PHE A 24 -13.78 7.97 6.08
C PHE A 24 -14.39 7.02 7.11
N ASP A 25 -15.73 6.92 7.19
CA ASP A 25 -16.40 5.93 8.04
C ASP A 25 -16.17 4.50 7.49
N ALA A 26 -16.02 4.37 6.18
CA ALA A 26 -15.74 3.12 5.50
C ALA A 26 -14.26 2.71 5.55
N VAL A 27 -13.34 3.68 5.43
CA VAL A 27 -11.90 3.43 5.26
C VAL A 27 -11.16 3.32 6.60
N VAL A 28 -11.56 4.12 7.62
CA VAL A 28 -10.89 4.12 8.92
C VAL A 28 -11.36 2.96 9.77
N GLY A 29 -10.48 2.03 10.08
CA GLY A 29 -10.77 0.87 10.93
C GLY A 29 -10.70 -0.47 10.22
N GLY A 30 -11.16 -1.53 10.89
CA GLY A 30 -11.02 -2.91 10.43
C GLY A 30 -11.89 -3.28 9.21
N LEU A 31 -12.91 -2.48 8.89
CA LEU A 31 -13.84 -2.80 7.81
C LEU A 31 -13.16 -2.79 6.43
N SER A 32 -12.20 -1.90 6.18
CA SER A 32 -11.49 -1.74 4.91
C SER A 32 -10.28 -2.68 4.75
N VAL A 33 -9.92 -3.42 5.78
CA VAL A 33 -8.73 -4.27 5.76
C VAL A 33 -8.96 -5.52 4.90
N GLY A 34 -8.07 -5.75 3.95
CA GLY A 34 -7.95 -6.98 3.17
C GLY A 34 -6.70 -7.76 3.57
N THR A 35 -6.52 -8.96 3.02
CA THR A 35 -5.31 -9.75 3.25
C THR A 35 -4.13 -9.06 2.57
N PRO A 36 -3.07 -8.67 3.32
CA PRO A 36 -1.93 -7.98 2.74
C PRO A 36 -1.18 -8.87 1.74
N GLY A 37 -0.79 -8.30 0.60
CA GLY A 37 -0.13 -9.07 -0.46
C GLY A 37 1.33 -8.71 -0.70
N VAL A 38 1.78 -7.55 -0.23
CA VAL A 38 3.13 -7.05 -0.49
C VAL A 38 4.23 -7.96 0.07
N PRO A 39 4.15 -8.48 1.31
CA PRO A 39 5.20 -9.36 1.83
C PRO A 39 5.43 -10.60 0.98
N ALA A 40 4.36 -11.30 0.59
CA ALA A 40 4.46 -12.47 -0.29
C ALA A 40 5.02 -12.11 -1.67
N LEU A 41 4.56 -10.98 -2.25
CA LEU A 41 5.07 -10.50 -3.53
C LEU A 41 6.58 -10.25 -3.49
N LEU A 42 7.06 -9.54 -2.47
CA LEU A 42 8.48 -9.19 -2.33
C LEU A 42 9.34 -10.45 -2.11
N PHE A 43 8.85 -11.38 -1.30
CA PHE A 43 9.54 -12.63 -1.04
C PHE A 43 9.68 -13.49 -2.30
N GLU A 44 8.59 -13.68 -3.06
CA GLU A 44 8.63 -14.45 -4.29
C GLU A 44 9.46 -13.75 -5.41
N ALA A 45 9.37 -12.43 -5.49
CA ALA A 45 10.22 -11.67 -6.40
C ALA A 45 11.70 -11.80 -6.04
N HIS A 46 12.03 -11.76 -4.77
CA HIS A 46 13.39 -11.96 -4.28
C HIS A 46 13.90 -13.37 -4.57
N LYS A 47 13.10 -14.41 -4.37
CA LYS A 47 13.46 -15.79 -4.74
C LYS A 47 13.83 -15.94 -6.21
N LYS A 48 13.17 -15.19 -7.09
CA LYS A 48 13.38 -15.28 -8.54
C LYS A 48 14.54 -14.45 -9.05
N TRP A 49 14.72 -13.25 -8.48
CA TRP A 49 15.62 -12.23 -9.03
C TRP A 49 16.54 -11.60 -8.01
N GLY A 50 16.42 -11.94 -6.72
CA GLY A 50 17.26 -11.41 -5.67
C GLY A 50 18.70 -11.89 -5.79
N LEU A 51 19.67 -10.98 -5.59
CA LEU A 51 21.10 -11.26 -5.61
C LEU A 51 21.73 -11.21 -4.22
N VAL A 52 21.12 -10.46 -3.31
CA VAL A 52 21.56 -10.28 -1.92
C VAL A 52 20.76 -11.24 -1.04
N ASN A 53 21.31 -11.71 0.07
CA ASN A 53 20.56 -12.56 0.99
C ASN A 53 19.33 -11.85 1.54
N TRP A 54 18.23 -12.58 1.71
CA TRP A 54 16.95 -12.02 2.16
C TRP A 54 17.06 -11.21 3.45
N ASN A 55 17.75 -11.76 4.44
CA ASN A 55 17.92 -11.13 5.75
C ASN A 55 18.67 -9.78 5.68
N GLU A 56 19.68 -9.65 4.82
CA GLU A 56 20.45 -8.41 4.67
C GLU A 56 19.60 -7.22 4.18
N LEU A 57 18.49 -7.49 3.49
CA LEU A 57 17.57 -6.45 3.01
C LEU A 57 16.87 -5.70 4.13
N PHE A 58 16.84 -6.26 5.32
CA PHE A 58 16.14 -5.69 6.49
C PHE A 58 17.03 -4.84 7.39
N ASP A 59 18.35 -4.99 7.31
CA ASP A 59 19.31 -4.38 8.26
C ASP A 59 19.10 -2.89 8.45
N ASN A 60 19.00 -2.13 7.36
CA ASN A 60 18.78 -0.69 7.43
C ASN A 60 17.41 -0.32 8.03
N GLY A 61 16.37 -1.07 7.70
CA GLY A 61 15.03 -0.87 8.25
C GLY A 61 14.99 -1.14 9.75
N ILE A 62 15.64 -2.19 10.19
CA ILE A 62 15.78 -2.56 11.62
C ILE A 62 16.56 -1.47 12.35
N LEU A 63 17.72 -1.07 11.83
CA LEU A 63 18.58 -0.04 12.42
C LEU A 63 17.83 1.30 12.61
N LEU A 64 17.12 1.75 11.57
CA LEU A 64 16.32 2.98 11.63
C LEU A 64 15.15 2.88 12.62
N SER A 65 14.57 1.70 12.74
CA SER A 65 13.46 1.49 13.68
C SER A 65 13.92 1.48 15.14
N GLU A 66 15.10 0.94 15.43
CA GLU A 66 15.68 0.87 16.77
C GLU A 66 16.33 2.19 17.20
N ASN A 67 17.18 2.76 16.34
CA ASN A 67 17.91 3.98 16.67
C ASN A 67 17.09 5.25 16.42
N GLY A 68 16.06 5.15 15.60
CA GLY A 68 15.21 6.24 15.20
C GLY A 68 15.70 6.95 13.94
N PHE A 69 14.80 7.71 13.37
CA PHE A 69 15.04 8.58 12.22
C PHE A 69 14.53 9.99 12.49
N SER A 70 15.14 10.97 11.84
CA SER A 70 14.68 12.36 11.96
C SER A 70 13.38 12.59 11.21
N VAL A 71 12.37 13.12 11.91
CA VAL A 71 11.08 13.46 11.34
C VAL A 71 11.23 14.57 10.31
N SER A 72 10.86 14.31 9.07
CA SER A 72 10.91 15.31 8.00
C SER A 72 9.83 16.38 8.18
N LYS A 73 10.04 17.58 7.61
CA LYS A 73 9.03 18.65 7.59
C LYS A 73 7.71 18.17 7.02
N LYS A 74 7.77 17.43 5.90
CA LYS A 74 6.57 16.86 5.25
C LYS A 74 5.82 15.88 6.16
N LEU A 75 6.53 15.02 6.88
CA LEU A 75 5.89 14.09 7.83
C LEU A 75 5.22 14.84 8.97
N SER A 76 5.92 15.80 9.60
CA SER A 76 5.36 16.63 10.67
C SER A 76 4.08 17.37 10.22
N GLU A 77 4.10 18.00 9.04
CA GLU A 77 2.95 18.69 8.47
C GLU A 77 1.79 17.71 8.16
N SER A 78 2.10 16.50 7.69
CA SER A 78 1.09 15.47 7.40
C SER A 78 0.44 14.95 8.68
N ILE A 79 1.19 14.76 9.76
CA ILE A 79 0.66 14.37 11.07
C ILE A 79 -0.30 15.43 11.58
N LYS A 80 0.08 16.71 11.56
CA LYS A 80 -0.79 17.82 11.99
C LYS A 80 -2.08 17.91 11.16
N ARG A 81 -1.96 17.78 9.83
CA ARG A 81 -3.12 17.85 8.94
C ARG A 81 -4.12 16.73 9.18
N ASP A 82 -3.65 15.57 9.62
CA ASP A 82 -4.46 14.37 9.79
C ASP A 82 -4.74 14.01 11.26
N GLU A 83 -4.52 14.95 12.15
CA GLU A 83 -4.64 14.80 13.61
C GLU A 83 -5.94 14.12 14.02
N GLN A 84 -7.08 14.59 13.53
CA GLN A 84 -8.39 14.04 13.90
C GLN A 84 -8.51 12.53 13.64
N ARG A 85 -8.00 12.04 12.49
CA ARG A 85 -8.04 10.61 12.16
C ARG A 85 -7.01 9.81 12.94
N LEU A 86 -5.81 10.36 13.12
CA LEU A 86 -4.74 9.73 13.88
C LEU A 86 -5.11 9.55 15.37
N HIS A 87 -6.00 10.37 15.89
CA HIS A 87 -6.55 10.26 17.24
C HIS A 87 -7.64 9.18 17.39
N SER A 88 -8.14 8.59 16.30
CA SER A 88 -9.20 7.57 16.35
C SER A 88 -8.78 6.29 17.07
N PHE A 89 -7.49 5.98 17.12
CA PHE A 89 -6.96 4.81 17.81
C PHE A 89 -5.84 5.22 18.77
N LYS A 90 -5.91 4.67 19.98
CA LYS A 90 -4.95 5.01 21.04
C LYS A 90 -3.50 4.79 20.61
N GLN A 91 -3.18 3.65 19.99
CA GLN A 91 -1.83 3.31 19.56
C GLN A 91 -1.31 4.31 18.53
N THR A 92 -2.14 4.68 17.55
CA THR A 92 -1.78 5.66 16.52
C THR A 92 -1.57 7.05 17.11
N LYS A 93 -2.47 7.45 18.05
CA LYS A 93 -2.34 8.70 18.79
C LYS A 93 -1.05 8.74 19.59
N ASP A 94 -0.78 7.73 20.41
CA ASP A 94 0.42 7.68 21.26
C ASP A 94 1.71 7.68 20.41
N TYR A 95 1.65 7.07 19.22
CA TYR A 95 2.78 7.00 18.31
C TYR A 95 3.12 8.36 17.66
N PHE A 96 2.12 9.06 17.14
CA PHE A 96 2.32 10.32 16.41
C PHE A 96 2.23 11.58 17.28
N PHE A 97 1.63 11.47 18.46
CA PHE A 97 1.46 12.56 19.42
C PHE A 97 2.00 12.18 20.80
N PRO A 98 3.31 11.86 20.92
CA PRO A 98 3.89 11.58 22.23
C PRO A 98 3.68 12.78 23.18
N ASN A 99 3.25 12.51 24.39
CA ASN A 99 2.91 13.55 25.38
C ASN A 99 1.82 14.54 24.91
N GLY A 100 0.97 14.14 23.96
CA GLY A 100 -0.11 14.97 23.44
C GLY A 100 0.29 16.00 22.38
N LEU A 101 1.55 16.03 21.98
CA LEU A 101 2.08 16.94 20.95
C LEU A 101 2.40 16.19 19.67
N ALA A 102 2.02 16.77 18.53
CA ALA A 102 2.38 16.21 17.23
C ALA A 102 3.92 16.17 17.07
N LEU A 103 4.45 15.08 16.53
CA LEU A 103 5.88 14.98 16.20
C LEU A 103 6.30 16.18 15.35
N ALA A 104 7.32 16.91 15.84
CA ALA A 104 7.87 18.07 15.17
C ALA A 104 8.94 17.69 14.13
N HIS A 105 9.25 18.61 13.22
CA HIS A 105 10.38 18.47 12.33
C HIS A 105 11.68 18.34 13.15
N GLN A 106 12.52 17.37 12.78
CA GLN A 106 13.77 16.99 13.43
C GLN A 106 13.64 16.19 14.75
N ASP A 107 12.43 15.93 15.25
CA ASP A 107 12.29 14.94 16.32
C ASP A 107 12.86 13.58 15.87
N ILE A 108 13.44 12.84 16.81
CA ILE A 108 13.88 11.46 16.53
C ILE A 108 12.76 10.49 16.88
N LYS A 109 12.30 9.77 15.87
CA LYS A 109 11.21 8.78 16.03
C LYS A 109 11.75 7.36 15.92
N LYS A 110 11.54 6.58 16.98
CA LYS A 110 11.81 5.13 17.05
C LYS A 110 10.53 4.31 16.90
N ASN A 111 10.68 3.06 16.48
CA ASN A 111 9.59 2.09 16.40
C ASN A 111 10.11 0.68 16.69
N GLU A 112 10.40 0.39 17.96
CA GLU A 112 10.91 -0.91 18.40
C GLU A 112 9.96 -2.09 18.02
N PRO A 113 8.62 -1.99 18.16
CA PRO A 113 7.74 -3.05 17.71
C PRO A 113 7.87 -3.35 16.20
N TYR A 114 8.08 -2.33 15.38
CA TYR A 114 8.30 -2.51 13.94
C TYR A 114 9.66 -3.16 13.67
N ALA A 115 10.70 -2.80 14.42
CA ALA A 115 12.01 -3.48 14.35
C ALA A 115 11.87 -4.97 14.65
N SER A 116 11.09 -5.34 15.67
CA SER A 116 10.82 -6.74 16.00
C SER A 116 10.09 -7.48 14.87
N THR A 117 9.08 -6.85 14.28
CA THR A 117 8.38 -7.39 13.09
C THR A 117 9.32 -7.61 11.91
N LEU A 118 10.20 -6.64 11.62
CA LEU A 118 11.18 -6.76 10.55
C LEU A 118 12.18 -7.89 10.81
N LYS A 119 12.67 -8.03 12.05
CA LYS A 119 13.56 -9.13 12.46
C LYS A 119 12.88 -10.49 12.29
N LEU A 120 11.61 -10.60 12.67
CA LEU A 120 10.85 -11.82 12.52
C LEU A 120 10.74 -12.23 11.04
N ILE A 121 10.35 -11.32 10.17
CA ILE A 121 10.27 -11.57 8.72
C ILE A 121 11.65 -11.86 8.12
N SER A 122 12.69 -11.15 8.56
CA SER A 122 14.07 -11.35 8.11
C SER A 122 14.56 -12.78 8.39
N ASN A 123 14.28 -13.29 9.58
CA ASN A 123 14.81 -14.58 10.07
C ASN A 123 13.97 -15.78 9.62
N SER A 124 12.65 -15.62 9.59
CA SER A 124 11.69 -16.72 9.36
C SER A 124 11.03 -16.69 7.99
N GLY A 125 11.40 -15.71 7.15
CA GLY A 125 10.70 -15.49 5.88
C GLY A 125 9.29 -14.94 6.10
N ILE A 126 8.36 -15.28 5.19
CA ILE A 126 7.00 -14.75 5.24
C ILE A 126 6.00 -15.65 5.98
N GLU A 127 6.40 -16.80 6.45
CA GLU A 127 5.51 -17.76 7.10
C GLU A 127 4.88 -17.15 8.35
N GLU A 128 5.67 -16.43 9.17
CA GLU A 128 5.18 -15.72 10.35
C GLU A 128 4.16 -14.61 10.01
N PHE A 129 4.25 -14.05 8.81
CA PHE A 129 3.32 -13.03 8.36
C PHE A 129 1.95 -13.60 7.99
N TYR A 130 1.89 -14.83 7.47
CA TYR A 130 0.64 -15.42 6.98
C TYR A 130 0.08 -16.52 7.87
N GLU A 131 0.91 -17.20 8.66
CA GLU A 131 0.51 -18.35 9.46
C GLU A 131 0.96 -18.26 10.93
N GLY A 132 1.78 -17.27 11.30
CA GLY A 132 2.36 -17.11 12.62
C GLY A 132 1.90 -15.86 13.36
N GLU A 133 2.78 -15.38 14.24
CA GLU A 133 2.53 -14.32 15.22
C GLU A 133 2.01 -13.02 14.58
N ILE A 134 2.54 -12.62 13.41
CA ILE A 134 2.12 -11.38 12.75
C ILE A 134 0.65 -11.49 12.29
N ALA A 135 0.27 -12.62 11.69
CA ALA A 135 -1.12 -12.87 11.31
C ALA A 135 -2.06 -12.82 12.51
N GLU A 136 -1.67 -13.46 13.61
CA GLU A 136 -2.45 -13.46 14.86
C GLU A 136 -2.63 -12.05 15.43
N ASP A 137 -1.57 -11.25 15.46
CA ASP A 137 -1.62 -9.88 15.97
C ASP A 137 -2.51 -8.98 15.11
N ILE A 138 -2.45 -9.11 13.78
CA ILE A 138 -3.36 -8.40 12.86
C ILE A 138 -4.82 -8.79 13.18
N LEU A 139 -5.12 -10.08 13.26
CA LEU A 139 -6.46 -10.58 13.53
C LEU A 139 -6.96 -10.16 14.92
N ASN A 140 -6.11 -10.20 15.94
CA ASN A 140 -6.45 -9.76 17.30
C ASN A 140 -6.69 -8.24 17.37
N THR A 141 -5.91 -7.45 16.64
CA THR A 141 -6.13 -6.00 16.52
C THR A 141 -7.45 -5.70 15.85
N LEU A 142 -7.80 -6.42 14.78
CA LEU A 142 -9.09 -6.29 14.11
C LEU A 142 -10.27 -6.67 15.00
N LYS A 143 -10.14 -7.72 15.81
CA LYS A 143 -11.17 -8.12 16.80
C LYS A 143 -11.43 -7.04 17.86
N LYS A 144 -10.38 -6.33 18.28
CA LYS A 144 -10.47 -5.23 19.25
C LYS A 144 -10.98 -3.93 18.64
N SER A 145 -10.87 -3.77 17.31
CA SER A 145 -11.46 -2.62 16.63
C SER A 145 -12.98 -2.76 16.68
N ASN A 146 -13.68 -1.73 17.17
CA ASN A 146 -15.15 -1.71 17.34
C ASN A 146 -15.97 -1.82 16.04
N SER A 147 -15.37 -2.22 14.94
CA SER A 147 -16.12 -2.51 13.73
C SER A 147 -16.85 -3.86 13.91
N ALA A 148 -18.13 -3.80 14.17
CA ALA A 148 -19.03 -4.94 14.38
C ALA A 148 -19.05 -5.99 13.25
N LYS A 149 -18.27 -5.78 12.21
CA LYS A 149 -18.20 -6.64 11.02
C LYS A 149 -16.74 -6.99 10.69
N GLN A 150 -16.03 -7.62 11.64
CA GLN A 150 -14.74 -8.23 11.28
C GLN A 150 -14.98 -9.30 10.22
N LEU A 151 -14.41 -9.09 9.05
CA LEU A 151 -14.57 -10.01 7.91
C LEU A 151 -13.30 -10.84 7.65
N LEU A 152 -12.13 -10.29 7.97
CA LEU A 152 -10.85 -10.96 7.77
C LEU A 152 -10.64 -12.05 8.85
N GLY A 153 -10.25 -13.24 8.44
CA GLY A 153 -10.01 -14.37 9.32
C GLY A 153 -8.76 -15.16 8.93
N GLU A 154 -8.39 -16.14 9.73
CA GLU A 154 -7.22 -16.99 9.52
C GLU A 154 -7.17 -17.62 8.11
N LYS A 155 -8.33 -18.07 7.61
CA LYS A 155 -8.42 -18.66 6.26
C LYS A 155 -8.06 -17.70 5.14
N ASP A 156 -8.27 -16.40 5.34
CA ASP A 156 -7.89 -15.38 4.37
C ASP A 156 -6.37 -15.28 4.24
N PHE A 157 -5.65 -15.38 5.36
CA PHE A 157 -4.19 -15.39 5.39
C PHE A 157 -3.63 -16.69 4.83
N LYS A 158 -4.05 -17.86 5.34
CA LYS A 158 -3.56 -19.18 4.90
C LYS A 158 -3.81 -19.47 3.43
N ASN A 159 -4.90 -18.95 2.87
CA ASN A 159 -5.24 -19.15 1.47
C ASN A 159 -4.62 -18.10 0.55
N TYR A 160 -3.94 -17.09 1.10
CA TYR A 160 -3.35 -16.04 0.28
C TYR A 160 -2.23 -16.61 -0.61
N LYS A 161 -2.31 -16.34 -1.91
CA LYS A 161 -1.29 -16.70 -2.89
C LYS A 161 -1.10 -15.56 -3.87
N ILE A 162 0.14 -15.29 -4.21
CA ILE A 162 0.43 -14.40 -5.33
C ILE A 162 0.02 -15.07 -6.64
N ILE A 163 -0.36 -14.26 -7.60
CA ILE A 163 -0.72 -14.73 -8.95
C ILE A 163 0.14 -13.96 -9.94
N GLU A 164 0.95 -14.68 -10.68
CA GLU A 164 1.66 -14.13 -11.83
C GLU A 164 0.71 -13.99 -13.00
N ARG A 165 0.78 -12.84 -13.66
CA ARG A 165 -0.02 -12.55 -14.84
C ARG A 165 0.87 -11.97 -15.93
N PRO A 166 0.60 -12.28 -17.20
CA PRO A 166 1.30 -11.62 -18.30
C PRO A 166 1.03 -10.11 -18.25
N PRO A 167 2.01 -9.28 -18.59
CA PRO A 167 1.79 -7.86 -18.74
C PRO A 167 0.86 -7.56 -19.92
N VAL A 168 0.17 -6.42 -19.87
CA VAL A 168 -0.51 -5.84 -21.04
C VAL A 168 0.51 -4.99 -21.78
N CYS A 169 0.78 -5.33 -23.03
CA CYS A 169 1.75 -4.61 -23.85
C CYS A 169 1.09 -3.99 -25.08
N ILE A 170 1.57 -2.83 -25.48
CA ILE A 170 1.25 -2.19 -26.75
C ILE A 170 2.54 -1.76 -27.46
N LYS A 171 2.44 -1.62 -28.76
CA LYS A 171 3.48 -0.92 -29.54
C LYS A 171 3.22 0.58 -29.52
N TYR A 172 4.26 1.34 -29.25
CA TYR A 172 4.25 2.79 -29.40
C TYR A 172 5.54 3.22 -30.09
N LYS A 173 5.43 3.69 -31.33
CA LYS A 173 6.55 3.96 -32.22
C LYS A 173 7.41 2.68 -32.37
N VAL A 174 8.66 2.73 -31.90
CA VAL A 174 9.60 1.60 -31.97
C VAL A 174 9.67 0.77 -30.67
N TYR A 175 8.89 1.13 -29.65
CA TYR A 175 8.96 0.54 -28.32
C TYR A 175 7.79 -0.39 -28.05
N ASP A 176 8.05 -1.48 -27.34
CA ASP A 176 7.03 -2.24 -26.65
C ASP A 176 6.86 -1.67 -25.25
N VAL A 177 5.69 -1.09 -24.98
CA VAL A 177 5.35 -0.50 -23.69
C VAL A 177 4.45 -1.46 -22.94
N CYS A 178 4.95 -1.98 -21.83
CA CYS A 178 4.28 -3.00 -21.03
C CYS A 178 3.93 -2.46 -19.65
N GLY A 179 2.76 -2.80 -19.16
CA GLY A 179 2.29 -2.45 -17.83
C GLY A 179 1.48 -3.57 -17.19
N MET A 180 1.23 -3.45 -15.89
CA MET A 180 0.41 -4.43 -15.20
C MET A 180 -1.05 -4.36 -15.71
N GLY A 181 -1.61 -5.54 -16.01
CA GLY A 181 -3.02 -5.68 -16.37
C GLY A 181 -3.98 -5.54 -15.19
N PRO A 182 -5.29 -5.69 -15.42
CA PRO A 182 -6.29 -5.67 -14.37
C PRO A 182 -5.95 -6.63 -13.21
N PRO A 183 -6.26 -6.22 -11.98
CA PRO A 183 -7.08 -5.09 -11.57
C PRO A 183 -6.33 -3.74 -11.44
N SER A 184 -5.09 -3.62 -11.92
CA SER A 184 -4.42 -2.32 -12.03
C SER A 184 -4.90 -1.59 -13.30
N SER A 185 -5.27 -0.33 -13.16
CA SER A 185 -5.71 0.51 -14.29
C SER A 185 -4.54 1.15 -15.05
N GLY A 186 -3.38 1.31 -14.40
CA GLY A 186 -2.27 2.10 -14.93
C GLY A 186 -1.75 1.62 -16.28
N GLY A 187 -1.54 0.32 -16.45
CA GLY A 187 -1.07 -0.24 -17.72
C GLY A 187 -2.03 0.02 -18.89
N ILE A 188 -3.34 -0.13 -18.65
CA ILE A 188 -4.37 0.13 -19.66
C ILE A 188 -4.47 1.62 -19.95
N ALA A 189 -4.49 2.48 -18.91
CA ALA A 189 -4.57 3.93 -19.10
C ALA A 189 -3.39 4.45 -19.92
N VAL A 190 -2.17 4.06 -19.58
CA VAL A 190 -0.97 4.42 -20.36
C VAL A 190 -1.07 3.90 -21.81
N ALA A 191 -1.53 2.66 -22.00
CA ALA A 191 -1.72 2.10 -23.34
C ALA A 191 -2.72 2.91 -24.18
N GLN A 192 -3.84 3.33 -23.58
CA GLN A 192 -4.85 4.15 -24.26
C GLN A 192 -4.29 5.53 -24.62
N ILE A 193 -3.62 6.21 -23.69
CA ILE A 193 -2.99 7.51 -23.93
C ILE A 193 -1.99 7.41 -25.08
N LEU A 194 -1.06 6.46 -25.02
CA LEU A 194 -0.05 6.29 -26.06
C LEU A 194 -0.66 5.90 -27.41
N GLY A 195 -1.71 5.07 -27.44
CA GLY A 195 -2.44 4.71 -28.66
C GLY A 195 -3.13 5.91 -29.32
N ILE A 196 -3.61 6.88 -28.53
CA ILE A 196 -4.14 8.15 -29.05
C ILE A 196 -2.98 9.00 -29.61
N LEU A 197 -1.92 9.17 -28.82
CA LEU A 197 -0.77 10.01 -29.18
C LEU A 197 0.02 9.50 -30.39
N GLU A 198 -0.06 8.21 -30.71
CA GLU A 198 0.62 7.61 -31.86
C GLU A 198 0.18 8.22 -33.19
N LYS A 199 -1.04 8.77 -33.24
CA LYS A 199 -1.61 9.42 -34.43
C LYS A 199 -1.04 10.82 -34.69
N PHE A 200 -0.27 11.37 -33.76
CA PHE A 200 0.28 12.72 -33.86
C PHE A 200 1.81 12.69 -33.98
N ASP A 201 2.37 13.55 -34.80
CA ASP A 201 3.83 13.73 -34.89
C ASP A 201 4.32 14.77 -33.87
N LEU A 202 4.28 14.35 -32.58
CA LEU A 202 4.75 15.20 -31.49
C LEU A 202 6.22 15.57 -31.59
N LYS A 203 7.03 14.77 -32.32
CA LYS A 203 8.45 15.05 -32.54
C LYS A 203 8.61 16.30 -33.43
N SER A 204 7.88 16.37 -34.50
CA SER A 204 7.91 17.55 -35.41
C SER A 204 7.30 18.80 -34.78
N LEU A 205 6.27 18.66 -33.94
CA LEU A 205 5.72 19.78 -33.18
C LEU A 205 6.73 20.34 -32.17
N GLY A 206 7.51 19.48 -31.54
CA GLY A 206 8.50 19.83 -30.52
C GLY A 206 7.91 20.13 -29.14
N TYR A 207 8.76 20.00 -28.10
CA TYR A 207 8.34 20.15 -26.70
C TYR A 207 8.03 21.59 -26.28
N SER A 208 8.50 22.59 -27.03
CA SER A 208 8.24 24.00 -26.74
C SER A 208 6.93 24.51 -27.34
N ASN A 209 6.27 23.71 -28.21
CA ASN A 209 4.99 24.08 -28.81
C ASN A 209 3.84 23.82 -27.82
N PRO A 210 3.01 24.81 -27.48
CA PRO A 210 1.85 24.62 -26.60
C PRO A 210 0.87 23.56 -27.10
N GLU A 211 0.72 23.40 -28.43
CA GLU A 211 -0.15 22.39 -29.05
C GLU A 211 0.27 20.97 -28.67
N THR A 212 1.58 20.70 -28.51
CA THR A 212 2.09 19.42 -28.03
C THR A 212 1.50 19.06 -26.66
N TRP A 213 1.48 20.02 -25.75
CA TRP A 213 0.97 19.82 -24.38
C TRP A 213 -0.56 19.74 -24.34
N GLN A 214 -1.24 20.48 -25.23
CA GLN A 214 -2.69 20.35 -25.40
C GLN A 214 -3.06 18.94 -25.87
N ILE A 215 -2.41 18.42 -26.91
CA ILE A 215 -2.66 17.05 -27.42
C ILE A 215 -2.41 16.01 -26.32
N ILE A 216 -1.32 16.15 -25.54
CA ILE A 216 -1.02 15.26 -24.42
C ILE A 216 -2.11 15.36 -23.33
N GLY A 217 -2.54 16.59 -23.00
CA GLY A 217 -3.61 16.82 -22.03
C GLY A 217 -4.95 16.21 -22.46
N ASP A 218 -5.32 16.38 -23.72
CA ASP A 218 -6.57 15.86 -24.29
C ASP A 218 -6.56 14.31 -24.37
N ALA A 219 -5.37 13.70 -24.44
CA ALA A 219 -5.21 12.25 -24.45
C ALA A 219 -5.24 11.63 -23.04
N THR A 220 -5.15 12.45 -21.97
CA THR A 220 -5.03 11.99 -20.56
C THR A 220 -6.32 12.15 -19.79
#